data_29afc1e9f459c6e9885b6f96dd135f5d
#
_entry.id   29afc1e9f459c6e9885b6f96dd135f5d
#
_cell.length_a   1.000
_cell.length_b   1.000
_cell.length_c   1.000
_cell.angle_alpha   90.00
_cell.angle_beta   90.00
_cell.angle_gamma   90.00
#
_symmetry.space_group_name_H-M   'P 1'
#
loop_
_entity.id
_entity.type
_entity.pdbx_description
1 polymer ?
#
loop_
_entity_poly.entity_id
_entity_poly.type
_entity_poly.pdbx_seq_one_letter_code
_entity_poly.pdbx_strand_id
1 'polypeptide(L)'
;MRVLVTLLKKPFNPFNRMRLISLSLIPLGSLLLALISSSCAIPGGSPARKDERILHEWHDDGGPGKVSIRISLSDQIAEFKRGDRNIGWCYVATGKEGHATSPGSYQITEKIVDKHSGSYGWIEDEFGNVTNGDAKPSTPVPKGMIYVPAPMPNWMRITSYGIGMHGGLIPQPGEPASHGCIRMPKDFVATLYDAVEVGTPVIVTGEPSHRPSLDVQPAPVPFKGDSRVIATRPMNDADRRSQGSSPRTPITDTFLGR
;
A
#
# COMPACT_ATOMS: atom_id res chain seq x y z
N MET A 1 -19.43 2.03 -49.58
CA MET A 1 -20.02 3.21 -48.91
C MET A 1 -18.93 3.86 -48.08
N ARG A 2 -18.36 4.97 -48.57
CA ARG A 2 -17.27 5.74 -47.90
C ARG A 2 -17.92 6.80 -47.05
N VAL A 3 -17.63 6.82 -45.75
CA VAL A 3 -18.05 7.91 -44.83
C VAL A 3 -16.89 8.86 -44.69
N LEU A 4 -17.16 10.10 -45.11
CA LEU A 4 -16.26 11.24 -45.11
C LEU A 4 -16.30 11.88 -43.72
N VAL A 5 -15.16 11.93 -43.02
CA VAL A 5 -15.03 12.66 -41.71
C VAL A 5 -14.54 14.07 -42.00
N THR A 6 -15.39 15.04 -41.75
CA THR A 6 -15.12 16.48 -41.93
C THR A 6 -14.43 17.03 -40.70
N LEU A 7 -13.18 17.47 -40.86
CA LEU A 7 -12.40 18.18 -39.86
C LEU A 7 -12.83 19.68 -39.82
N LEU A 8 -13.42 20.10 -38.72
CA LEU A 8 -13.70 21.53 -38.44
C LEU A 8 -12.45 22.20 -37.85
N LYS A 9 -11.83 23.06 -38.66
CA LYS A 9 -10.79 24.01 -38.26
C LYS A 9 -11.42 25.21 -37.53
N LYS A 10 -10.94 25.51 -36.31
CA LYS A 10 -11.21 26.79 -35.61
C LYS A 10 -10.42 27.94 -36.21
N PRO A 11 -10.99 29.15 -36.36
CA PRO A 11 -10.28 30.27 -36.87
C PRO A 11 -9.37 30.95 -35.82
N PHE A 12 -8.22 31.37 -36.32
CA PHE A 12 -7.20 32.16 -35.66
C PHE A 12 -7.63 33.65 -35.62
N ASN A 13 -7.55 34.32 -34.48
CA ASN A 13 -7.90 35.72 -34.32
C ASN A 13 -6.64 36.57 -34.08
N PRO A 14 -6.20 37.39 -35.01
CA PRO A 14 -5.06 38.30 -34.86
C PRO A 14 -5.52 39.73 -34.64
N PHE A 15 -5.67 40.17 -33.41
CA PHE A 15 -5.70 41.61 -33.11
C PHE A 15 -5.02 41.89 -31.77
N ASN A 16 -3.72 42.15 -31.84
CA ASN A 16 -2.98 42.74 -30.74
C ASN A 16 -2.66 44.21 -31.11
N ARG A 17 -3.45 45.11 -30.55
CA ARG A 17 -3.20 46.57 -30.74
C ARG A 17 -2.15 47.04 -29.75
N MET A 18 -1.03 47.43 -30.29
CA MET A 18 0.00 48.24 -29.65
C MET A 18 -0.59 49.56 -29.12
N ARG A 19 -0.48 49.83 -27.83
CA ARG A 19 -0.70 51.15 -27.24
C ARG A 19 0.66 51.79 -26.94
N LEU A 20 0.87 52.92 -27.63
CA LEU A 20 1.96 53.85 -27.43
C LEU A 20 1.92 54.44 -26.02
N ILE A 21 3.07 54.39 -25.34
CA ILE A 21 3.27 55.03 -24.05
C ILE A 21 3.80 56.42 -24.28
N SER A 22 3.01 57.41 -23.88
CA SER A 22 3.36 58.83 -23.86
C SER A 22 4.35 59.11 -22.72
N LEU A 23 5.51 59.64 -23.06
CA LEU A 23 6.46 60.19 -22.09
C LEU A 23 5.97 61.56 -21.61
N SER A 24 5.65 61.70 -20.34
CA SER A 24 5.43 62.98 -19.66
C SER A 24 6.67 63.34 -18.85
N LEU A 25 7.31 64.42 -19.20
CA LEU A 25 8.36 65.08 -18.42
C LEU A 25 7.77 65.61 -17.11
N ILE A 26 8.35 65.28 -15.98
CA ILE A 26 8.08 65.88 -14.67
C ILE A 26 9.33 66.60 -14.18
N PRO A 27 9.20 67.85 -13.71
CA PRO A 27 10.35 68.70 -13.36
C PRO A 27 10.95 68.37 -11.99
N LEU A 28 12.21 68.67 -11.92
CA LEU A 28 13.08 68.65 -10.74
C LEU A 28 12.57 69.59 -9.64
N GLY A 29 12.37 69.13 -8.44
CA GLY A 29 12.11 70.01 -7.29
C GLY A 29 11.86 69.28 -6.00
N SER A 30 12.86 69.33 -5.16
CA SER A 30 12.75 69.40 -3.70
C SER A 30 12.64 68.16 -2.83
N LEU A 31 13.69 68.02 -2.06
CA LEU A 31 13.77 67.85 -0.58
C LEU A 31 13.57 66.48 0.01
N LEU A 32 14.70 65.89 0.25
CA LEU A 32 15.19 65.16 1.43
C LEU A 32 14.17 64.99 2.55
N LEU A 33 13.62 63.79 2.71
CA LEU A 33 13.23 63.26 4.02
C LEU A 33 13.51 61.77 4.04
N ALA A 34 14.66 61.41 4.59
CA ALA A 34 15.05 60.04 4.88
C ALA A 34 14.19 59.50 6.03
N LEU A 35 13.12 58.78 5.70
CA LEU A 35 12.46 57.83 6.61
C LEU A 35 13.09 56.47 6.39
N ILE A 36 13.97 56.12 7.33
CA ILE A 36 14.51 54.76 7.49
C ILE A 36 13.35 53.89 7.97
N SER A 37 12.58 53.36 7.00
CA SER A 37 11.72 52.24 7.24
C SER A 37 12.62 50.99 7.35
N SER A 38 13.01 50.66 8.56
CA SER A 38 13.53 49.32 8.90
C SER A 38 12.43 48.30 8.53
N SER A 39 12.47 47.85 7.29
CA SER A 39 11.74 46.67 6.86
C SER A 39 12.39 45.49 7.56
N CYS A 40 11.82 45.07 8.70
CA CYS A 40 12.05 43.73 9.21
C CYS A 40 11.60 42.77 8.12
N ALA A 41 12.55 42.36 7.26
CA ALA A 41 12.37 41.19 6.44
C ALA A 41 12.15 40.00 7.38
N ILE A 42 10.90 39.63 7.57
CA ILE A 42 10.56 38.31 8.13
C ILE A 42 11.25 37.34 7.17
N PRO A 43 12.22 36.52 7.63
CA PRO A 43 12.76 35.47 6.78
C PRO A 43 11.55 34.61 6.40
N GLY A 44 11.16 34.68 5.13
CA GLY A 44 10.14 33.82 4.57
C GLY A 44 10.57 32.41 4.88
N GLY A 45 9.88 31.77 5.81
CA GLY A 45 10.07 30.36 6.07
C GLY A 45 9.94 29.66 4.73
N SER A 46 11.01 29.04 4.29
CA SER A 46 10.93 28.11 3.15
C SER A 46 9.75 27.20 3.44
N PRO A 47 8.84 26.98 2.46
CA PRO A 47 7.75 26.03 2.67
C PRO A 47 8.42 24.76 3.19
N ALA A 48 8.02 24.31 4.39
CA ALA A 48 8.53 23.09 4.97
C ALA A 48 8.43 22.05 3.88
N ARG A 49 9.56 21.56 3.41
CA ARG A 49 9.63 20.48 2.44
C ARG A 49 8.86 19.35 3.12
N LYS A 50 7.67 19.04 2.59
CA LYS A 50 6.87 17.93 3.05
C LYS A 50 7.82 16.73 2.92
N ASP A 51 8.29 16.18 4.05
CA ASP A 51 9.15 15.00 4.04
C ASP A 51 8.37 13.91 3.32
N GLU A 52 8.65 13.75 2.05
CA GLU A 52 8.06 12.72 1.22
C GLU A 52 8.70 11.40 1.68
N ARG A 53 8.00 10.72 2.58
CA ARG A 53 8.48 9.45 3.12
C ARG A 53 8.58 8.45 2.00
N ILE A 54 9.78 7.93 1.79
CA ILE A 54 10.02 6.82 0.85
C ILE A 54 9.30 5.59 1.42
N LEU A 55 8.28 5.11 0.70
CA LEU A 55 7.49 3.94 1.11
C LEU A 55 7.95 2.65 0.46
N HIS A 56 8.79 2.72 -0.57
CA HIS A 56 9.30 1.56 -1.29
C HIS A 56 10.58 1.90 -2.06
N GLU A 57 11.34 0.87 -2.37
CA GLU A 57 12.43 0.89 -3.36
C GLU A 57 12.33 -0.35 -4.24
N TRP A 58 12.67 -0.21 -5.53
CA TRP A 58 12.63 -1.31 -6.48
C TRP A 58 13.78 -1.23 -7.47
N HIS A 59 14.53 -2.32 -7.61
CA HIS A 59 15.75 -2.42 -8.42
C HIS A 59 15.79 -3.70 -9.27
N ASP A 60 14.62 -4.27 -9.60
CA ASP A 60 14.56 -5.49 -10.40
C ASP A 60 14.93 -5.21 -11.86
N ASP A 61 16.00 -5.82 -12.32
CA ASP A 61 16.49 -5.77 -13.71
C ASP A 61 15.92 -6.89 -14.61
N GLY A 62 14.97 -7.70 -14.09
CA GLY A 62 14.41 -8.83 -14.81
C GLY A 62 15.37 -10.00 -15.03
N GLY A 63 16.53 -10.03 -14.36
CA GLY A 63 17.53 -11.08 -14.46
C GLY A 63 17.03 -12.48 -14.03
N PRO A 64 17.90 -13.49 -14.06
CA PRO A 64 17.51 -14.88 -13.81
C PRO A 64 16.99 -15.10 -12.39
N GLY A 65 16.10 -16.08 -12.23
CA GLY A 65 15.50 -16.48 -10.96
C GLY A 65 14.06 -16.04 -10.83
N LYS A 66 13.31 -16.76 -9.98
CA LYS A 66 11.92 -16.42 -9.65
C LYS A 66 11.88 -15.39 -8.55
N VAL A 67 10.83 -14.56 -8.58
CA VAL A 67 10.57 -13.63 -7.48
C VAL A 67 10.06 -14.38 -6.26
N SER A 68 10.44 -13.95 -5.09
CA SER A 68 9.90 -14.38 -3.80
C SER A 68 9.67 -13.17 -2.89
N ILE A 69 8.68 -13.29 -2.01
CA ILE A 69 8.22 -12.20 -1.14
C ILE A 69 8.36 -12.65 0.31
N ARG A 70 8.99 -11.81 1.13
CA ARG A 70 9.01 -11.99 2.59
C ARG A 70 8.35 -10.80 3.25
N ILE A 71 7.44 -11.03 4.19
CA ILE A 71 6.71 -9.99 4.91
C ILE A 71 6.97 -10.16 6.40
N SER A 72 7.46 -9.10 7.04
CA SER A 72 7.63 -9.01 8.49
C SER A 72 6.41 -8.31 9.09
N LEU A 73 5.66 -9.02 9.94
CA LEU A 73 4.53 -8.44 10.66
C LEU A 73 4.99 -7.47 11.74
N SER A 74 6.16 -7.73 12.35
CA SER A 74 6.71 -6.87 13.40
C SER A 74 7.22 -5.54 12.86
N ASP A 75 7.83 -5.56 11.66
CA ASP A 75 8.44 -4.36 11.05
C ASP A 75 7.49 -3.68 10.07
N GLN A 76 6.39 -4.34 9.68
CA GLN A 76 5.46 -3.89 8.66
C GLN A 76 6.16 -3.60 7.32
N ILE A 77 7.06 -4.50 6.91
CA ILE A 77 7.87 -4.41 5.71
C ILE A 77 7.71 -5.68 4.87
N ALA A 78 7.65 -5.50 3.56
CA ALA A 78 7.83 -6.57 2.59
C ALA A 78 9.16 -6.41 1.88
N GLU A 79 9.93 -7.49 1.77
CA GLU A 79 11.18 -7.60 1.04
C GLU A 79 10.98 -8.50 -0.18
N PHE A 80 11.65 -8.16 -1.27
CA PHE A 80 11.52 -8.86 -2.55
C PHE A 80 12.87 -9.38 -3.00
N LYS A 81 12.90 -10.63 -3.42
CA LYS A 81 14.10 -11.24 -4.01
C LYS A 81 13.80 -11.85 -5.37
N ARG A 82 14.78 -11.83 -6.25
CA ARG A 82 14.81 -12.64 -7.48
C ARG A 82 15.97 -13.62 -7.40
N GLY A 83 15.67 -14.92 -7.23
CA GLY A 83 16.67 -15.88 -6.77
C GLY A 83 17.25 -15.45 -5.43
N ASP A 84 18.58 -15.28 -5.34
CA ASP A 84 19.25 -14.84 -4.12
C ASP A 84 19.45 -13.32 -4.03
N ARG A 85 19.13 -12.58 -5.10
CA ARG A 85 19.32 -11.12 -5.15
C ARG A 85 18.16 -10.40 -4.51
N ASN A 86 18.45 -9.43 -3.64
CA ASN A 86 17.46 -8.47 -3.19
C ASN A 86 17.13 -7.51 -4.35
N ILE A 87 15.85 -7.35 -4.68
CA ILE A 87 15.36 -6.50 -5.75
C ILE A 87 14.50 -5.34 -5.25
N GLY A 88 14.27 -5.24 -3.95
CA GLY A 88 13.53 -4.12 -3.37
C GLY A 88 12.82 -4.45 -2.07
N TRP A 89 12.14 -3.44 -1.57
CA TRP A 89 11.33 -3.53 -0.35
C TRP A 89 10.18 -2.51 -0.41
N CYS A 90 9.15 -2.70 0.43
CA CYS A 90 8.15 -1.67 0.70
C CYS A 90 7.62 -1.76 2.13
N TYR A 91 7.13 -0.64 2.67
CA TYR A 91 6.25 -0.68 3.82
C TYR A 91 4.95 -1.37 3.45
N VAL A 92 4.38 -2.07 4.41
CA VAL A 92 3.05 -2.66 4.30
C VAL A 92 2.18 -2.22 5.47
N ALA A 93 0.86 -2.37 5.35
CA ALA A 93 -0.04 -2.30 6.49
C ALA A 93 -0.84 -3.61 6.55
N THR A 94 -0.51 -4.46 7.51
CA THR A 94 -1.17 -5.75 7.75
C THR A 94 -2.38 -5.60 8.67
N GLY A 95 -3.00 -6.69 9.07
CA GLY A 95 -4.19 -6.69 9.89
C GLY A 95 -3.99 -6.03 11.25
N LYS A 96 -4.87 -5.06 11.58
CA LYS A 96 -4.94 -4.40 12.89
C LYS A 96 -5.44 -5.36 13.96
N GLU A 97 -5.44 -4.94 15.21
CA GLU A 97 -5.99 -5.70 16.34
C GLU A 97 -7.41 -6.20 16.03
N GLY A 98 -7.69 -7.45 16.37
CA GLY A 98 -8.95 -8.15 16.05
C GLY A 98 -9.05 -8.64 14.60
N HIS A 99 -8.10 -8.32 13.73
CA HIS A 99 -8.06 -8.67 12.30
C HIS A 99 -6.67 -9.15 11.84
N ALA A 100 -5.97 -9.88 12.70
CA ALA A 100 -4.58 -10.25 12.48
C ALA A 100 -4.33 -10.96 11.13
N THR A 101 -3.25 -10.59 10.45
CA THR A 101 -2.68 -11.36 9.35
C THR A 101 -1.86 -12.51 9.97
N SER A 102 -2.15 -13.76 9.58
CA SER A 102 -1.45 -14.93 10.14
C SER A 102 -0.06 -15.08 9.54
N PRO A 103 0.98 -15.37 10.36
CA PRO A 103 2.27 -15.80 9.85
C PRO A 103 2.15 -17.17 9.19
N GLY A 104 3.03 -17.46 8.23
CA GLY A 104 3.04 -18.74 7.52
C GLY A 104 3.74 -18.68 6.18
N SER A 105 3.78 -19.84 5.51
CA SER A 105 4.28 -19.96 4.15
C SER A 105 3.09 -20.10 3.21
N TYR A 106 3.02 -19.19 2.24
CA TYR A 106 1.95 -19.05 1.26
C TYR A 106 2.51 -19.00 -0.14
N GLN A 107 1.62 -18.97 -1.10
CA GLN A 107 1.91 -18.63 -2.49
C GLN A 107 0.78 -17.78 -3.08
N ILE A 108 1.07 -17.01 -4.09
CA ILE A 108 0.03 -16.30 -4.85
C ILE A 108 -0.84 -17.33 -5.57
N THR A 109 -2.15 -17.33 -5.31
CA THR A 109 -3.11 -18.29 -5.89
C THR A 109 -4.02 -17.65 -6.93
N GLU A 110 -4.14 -16.33 -6.95
CA GLU A 110 -4.99 -15.57 -7.86
C GLU A 110 -4.44 -14.16 -8.02
N LYS A 111 -4.61 -13.59 -9.22
CA LYS A 111 -4.25 -12.19 -9.53
C LYS A 111 -5.43 -11.53 -10.24
N ILE A 112 -5.86 -10.34 -9.74
CA ILE A 112 -6.95 -9.55 -10.32
C ILE A 112 -6.54 -8.07 -10.30
N VAL A 113 -6.55 -7.41 -11.46
CA VAL A 113 -6.14 -5.99 -11.58
C VAL A 113 -7.09 -5.07 -10.82
N ASP A 114 -8.38 -5.19 -11.07
CA ASP A 114 -9.43 -4.35 -10.49
C ASP A 114 -10.37 -5.18 -9.62
N LYS A 115 -10.02 -5.32 -8.36
CA LYS A 115 -10.81 -6.03 -7.36
C LYS A 115 -11.38 -5.08 -6.34
N HIS A 116 -12.59 -5.38 -5.89
CA HIS A 116 -13.25 -4.71 -4.77
C HIS A 116 -13.54 -5.71 -3.65
N SER A 117 -13.55 -5.24 -2.43
CA SER A 117 -13.85 -6.05 -1.25
C SER A 117 -15.31 -6.49 -1.22
N GLY A 118 -15.56 -7.78 -0.99
CA GLY A 118 -16.90 -8.30 -0.72
C GLY A 118 -17.34 -8.15 0.75
N SER A 119 -16.46 -7.71 1.64
CA SER A 119 -16.71 -7.72 3.09
C SER A 119 -16.61 -6.36 3.75
N TYR A 120 -15.86 -5.41 3.16
CA TYR A 120 -15.57 -4.11 3.75
C TYR A 120 -15.68 -3.00 2.72
N GLY A 121 -16.08 -1.81 3.19
CA GLY A 121 -16.20 -0.61 2.40
C GLY A 121 -16.42 0.59 3.32
N TRP A 122 -17.00 1.63 2.77
CA TRP A 122 -17.39 2.80 3.51
C TRP A 122 -18.74 3.33 3.02
N ILE A 123 -19.35 4.19 3.81
CA ILE A 123 -20.54 4.95 3.42
C ILE A 123 -20.13 6.40 3.25
N GLU A 124 -20.48 7.00 2.12
CA GLU A 124 -20.20 8.39 1.80
C GLU A 124 -21.45 9.13 1.33
N ASP A 125 -21.43 10.45 1.46
CA ASP A 125 -22.48 11.34 0.93
C ASP A 125 -22.26 11.62 -0.57
N GLU A 126 -23.17 12.39 -1.16
CA GLU A 126 -23.14 12.79 -2.57
C GLU A 126 -21.90 13.63 -2.95
N PHE A 127 -21.20 14.19 -1.95
CA PHE A 127 -19.96 14.96 -2.15
C PHE A 127 -18.70 14.12 -1.95
N GLY A 128 -18.83 12.82 -1.64
CA GLY A 128 -17.71 11.92 -1.36
C GLY A 128 -17.14 12.02 0.05
N ASN A 129 -17.84 12.68 0.99
CA ASN A 129 -17.42 12.72 2.37
C ASN A 129 -17.77 11.40 3.06
N VAL A 130 -16.77 10.72 3.58
CA VAL A 130 -16.93 9.44 4.27
C VAL A 130 -17.54 9.67 5.66
N THR A 131 -18.72 9.10 5.89
CA THR A 131 -19.45 9.17 7.16
C THR A 131 -19.28 7.92 8.02
N ASN A 132 -18.98 6.77 7.39
CA ASN A 132 -18.65 5.52 8.07
C ASN A 132 -17.58 4.81 7.26
N GLY A 133 -16.34 4.81 7.75
CA GLY A 133 -15.16 4.22 7.08
C GLY A 133 -14.99 2.70 7.30
N ASP A 134 -15.87 2.06 8.08
CA ASP A 134 -15.76 0.64 8.45
C ASP A 134 -17.09 -0.09 8.18
N ALA A 135 -17.77 0.27 7.09
CA ALA A 135 -19.05 -0.30 6.71
C ALA A 135 -18.88 -1.68 6.06
N LYS A 136 -19.89 -2.51 6.24
CA LYS A 136 -20.04 -3.82 5.58
C LYS A 136 -21.20 -3.74 4.58
N PRO A 137 -21.32 -4.66 3.61
CA PRO A 137 -22.46 -4.69 2.70
C PRO A 137 -23.83 -4.75 3.38
N SER A 138 -23.88 -5.29 4.60
CA SER A 138 -25.09 -5.37 5.43
C SER A 138 -25.33 -4.14 6.30
N THR A 139 -24.42 -3.15 6.32
CA THR A 139 -24.60 -1.92 7.09
C THR A 139 -25.72 -1.08 6.50
N PRO A 140 -26.73 -0.66 7.28
CA PRO A 140 -27.79 0.21 6.78
C PRO A 140 -27.22 1.52 6.22
N VAL A 141 -27.62 1.86 5.01
CA VAL A 141 -27.18 3.08 4.32
C VAL A 141 -28.22 4.17 4.55
N PRO A 142 -27.88 5.31 5.18
CA PRO A 142 -28.79 6.43 5.37
C PRO A 142 -29.28 7.02 4.03
N LYS A 143 -30.43 7.68 4.03
CA LYS A 143 -30.99 8.35 2.85
C LYS A 143 -30.00 9.41 2.33
N GLY A 144 -29.74 9.41 1.03
CA GLY A 144 -28.80 10.33 0.38
C GLY A 144 -27.33 9.94 0.49
N MET A 145 -27.03 8.74 1.02
CA MET A 145 -25.67 8.19 1.08
C MET A 145 -25.56 6.93 0.24
N ILE A 146 -24.34 6.52 -0.08
CA ILE A 146 -24.04 5.29 -0.81
C ILE A 146 -23.02 4.44 -0.07
N TYR A 147 -23.13 3.12 -0.21
CA TYR A 147 -22.10 2.19 0.19
C TYR A 147 -21.10 2.00 -0.95
N VAL A 148 -19.81 2.18 -0.66
CA VAL A 148 -18.71 1.99 -1.60
C VAL A 148 -17.85 0.81 -1.13
N PRO A 149 -17.78 -0.29 -1.90
CA PRO A 149 -16.88 -1.39 -1.57
C PRO A 149 -15.42 -0.93 -1.65
N ALA A 150 -14.60 -1.32 -0.67
CA ALA A 150 -13.20 -0.92 -0.65
C ALA A 150 -12.43 -1.43 -1.88
N PRO A 151 -11.79 -0.56 -2.67
CA PRO A 151 -10.98 -0.97 -3.80
C PRO A 151 -9.71 -1.67 -3.33
N MET A 152 -9.35 -2.75 -4.01
CA MET A 152 -8.16 -3.56 -3.77
C MET A 152 -7.38 -3.75 -5.08
N PRO A 153 -6.86 -2.66 -5.69
CA PRO A 153 -6.18 -2.73 -6.99
C PRO A 153 -4.96 -3.66 -6.93
N ASN A 154 -4.70 -4.34 -8.04
CA ASN A 154 -3.60 -5.28 -8.20
C ASN A 154 -3.61 -6.39 -7.12
N TRP A 155 -4.77 -6.97 -6.92
CA TRP A 155 -5.02 -8.03 -5.97
C TRP A 155 -4.19 -9.28 -6.26
N MET A 156 -3.51 -9.80 -5.24
CA MET A 156 -2.75 -11.04 -5.24
C MET A 156 -3.18 -11.87 -4.02
N ARG A 157 -4.04 -12.87 -4.24
CA ARG A 157 -4.55 -13.75 -3.18
C ARG A 157 -3.46 -14.67 -2.66
N ILE A 158 -3.38 -14.87 -1.36
CA ILE A 158 -2.43 -15.80 -0.73
C ILE A 158 -3.10 -16.87 0.16
N THR A 159 -4.39 -16.73 0.46
CA THR A 159 -5.12 -17.72 1.27
C THR A 159 -6.44 -18.11 0.64
N SER A 160 -6.95 -19.30 0.96
CA SER A 160 -8.28 -19.76 0.53
C SER A 160 -9.43 -18.98 1.16
N TYR A 161 -9.21 -18.40 2.35
CA TYR A 161 -10.22 -17.64 3.09
C TYR A 161 -10.20 -16.14 2.82
N GLY A 162 -9.52 -15.70 1.76
CA GLY A 162 -9.71 -14.35 1.22
C GLY A 162 -8.70 -13.29 1.68
N ILE A 163 -7.55 -13.68 2.23
CA ILE A 163 -6.44 -12.76 2.48
C ILE A 163 -5.54 -12.68 1.25
N GLY A 164 -5.08 -11.47 0.95
CA GLY A 164 -4.15 -11.20 -0.15
C GLY A 164 -3.42 -9.88 0.03
N MET A 165 -2.53 -9.60 -0.92
CA MET A 165 -1.79 -8.35 -1.06
C MET A 165 -2.50 -7.49 -2.10
N HIS A 166 -2.54 -6.16 -1.90
CA HIS A 166 -3.16 -5.21 -2.84
C HIS A 166 -2.70 -3.78 -2.57
N GLY A 167 -2.93 -2.88 -3.51
CA GLY A 167 -2.68 -1.45 -3.32
C GLY A 167 -3.64 -0.83 -2.31
N GLY A 168 -3.10 -0.08 -1.36
CA GLY A 168 -3.89 0.58 -0.34
C GLY A 168 -3.16 1.74 0.34
N LEU A 169 -3.87 2.42 1.24
CA LEU A 169 -3.24 3.42 2.08
C LEU A 169 -2.38 2.76 3.15
N ILE A 170 -1.19 3.31 3.35
CA ILE A 170 -0.31 3.06 4.48
C ILE A 170 -0.38 4.32 5.36
N PRO A 171 -1.33 4.39 6.30
CA PRO A 171 -1.55 5.63 7.06
C PRO A 171 -0.34 6.02 7.88
N GLN A 172 0.29 5.02 8.48
CA GLN A 172 1.49 5.16 9.27
C GLN A 172 2.43 3.99 8.95
N PRO A 173 3.58 4.25 8.30
CA PRO A 173 4.59 3.22 8.06
C PRO A 173 5.06 2.58 9.36
N GLY A 174 5.14 1.26 9.38
CA GLY A 174 5.50 0.48 10.57
C GLY A 174 4.31 0.02 11.41
N GLU A 175 3.05 0.42 11.05
CA GLU A 175 1.87 0.06 11.85
C GLU A 175 0.82 -0.72 11.05
N PRO A 176 0.18 -1.72 11.67
CA PRO A 176 -0.93 -2.46 11.07
C PRO A 176 -2.18 -1.57 11.00
N ALA A 177 -2.91 -1.63 9.88
CA ALA A 177 -4.10 -0.80 9.67
C ALA A 177 -5.21 -1.45 8.85
N SER A 178 -5.06 -2.72 8.45
CA SER A 178 -6.03 -3.40 7.59
C SER A 178 -7.00 -4.29 8.37
N HIS A 179 -7.93 -4.92 7.65
CA HIS A 179 -8.81 -5.97 8.18
C HIS A 179 -8.30 -7.38 7.81
N GLY A 180 -6.96 -7.57 7.83
CA GLY A 180 -6.31 -8.85 7.59
C GLY A 180 -5.54 -8.94 6.27
N CYS A 181 -5.93 -8.22 5.23
CA CYS A 181 -5.16 -8.13 3.99
C CYS A 181 -3.87 -7.33 4.17
N ILE A 182 -2.95 -7.48 3.26
CA ILE A 182 -1.66 -6.80 3.27
C ILE A 182 -1.71 -5.66 2.28
N ARG A 183 -1.85 -4.43 2.78
CA ARG A 183 -1.83 -3.23 1.95
C ARG A 183 -0.40 -2.88 1.56
N MET A 184 -0.19 -2.52 0.31
CA MET A 184 1.07 -2.04 -0.25
C MET A 184 0.90 -0.62 -0.80
N PRO A 185 1.96 0.19 -0.93
CA PRO A 185 1.87 1.51 -1.53
C PRO A 185 1.20 1.45 -2.90
N LYS A 186 0.26 2.36 -3.15
CA LYS A 186 -0.57 2.35 -4.38
C LYS A 186 0.23 2.58 -5.65
N ASP A 187 1.29 3.39 -5.53
CA ASP A 187 2.22 3.75 -6.59
C ASP A 187 3.23 2.63 -6.91
N PHE A 188 3.38 1.66 -6.01
CA PHE A 188 4.30 0.54 -6.15
C PHE A 188 3.64 -0.78 -6.55
N VAL A 189 2.44 -1.05 -6.05
CA VAL A 189 1.83 -2.39 -6.14
C VAL A 189 1.68 -2.90 -7.57
N ALA A 190 1.48 -2.01 -8.56
CA ALA A 190 1.40 -2.39 -9.98
C ALA A 190 2.73 -2.98 -10.47
N THR A 191 3.86 -2.39 -10.09
CA THR A 191 5.20 -2.88 -10.42
C THR A 191 5.42 -4.30 -9.87
N LEU A 192 5.06 -4.52 -8.60
CA LEU A 192 5.15 -5.86 -8.02
C LEU A 192 4.20 -6.84 -8.72
N TYR A 193 2.97 -6.42 -8.98
CA TYR A 193 1.97 -7.25 -9.65
C TYR A 193 2.47 -7.77 -10.99
N ASP A 194 3.13 -6.93 -11.78
CA ASP A 194 3.67 -7.33 -13.08
C ASP A 194 4.91 -8.25 -12.95
N ALA A 195 5.67 -8.10 -11.88
CA ALA A 195 6.89 -8.89 -11.65
C ALA A 195 6.64 -10.30 -11.08
N VAL A 196 5.45 -10.59 -10.56
CA VAL A 196 5.09 -11.87 -9.92
C VAL A 196 4.04 -12.64 -10.70
N GLU A 197 3.99 -13.96 -10.48
CA GLU A 197 3.02 -14.87 -11.11
C GLU A 197 2.25 -15.68 -10.05
N VAL A 198 1.17 -16.36 -10.47
CA VAL A 198 0.53 -17.41 -9.65
C VAL A 198 1.57 -18.49 -9.35
N GLY A 199 1.68 -18.88 -8.07
CA GLY A 199 2.72 -19.76 -7.57
C GLY A 199 3.93 -19.05 -6.97
N THR A 200 4.05 -17.71 -7.08
CA THR A 200 5.11 -16.94 -6.41
C THR A 200 5.05 -17.18 -4.90
N PRO A 201 6.14 -17.62 -4.25
CA PRO A 201 6.17 -17.88 -2.81
C PRO A 201 6.10 -16.59 -1.99
N VAL A 202 5.32 -16.62 -0.92
CA VAL A 202 5.14 -15.52 0.04
C VAL A 202 5.31 -16.08 1.45
N ILE A 203 6.30 -15.57 2.17
CA ILE A 203 6.57 -15.95 3.56
C ILE A 203 6.21 -14.79 4.48
N VAL A 204 5.27 -15.01 5.38
CA VAL A 204 4.86 -14.03 6.40
C VAL A 204 5.45 -14.47 7.74
N THR A 205 6.22 -13.61 8.38
CA THR A 205 6.95 -13.89 9.63
C THR A 205 6.69 -12.83 10.70
N GLY A 206 7.04 -13.17 11.94
CA GLY A 206 6.90 -12.27 13.09
C GLY A 206 5.54 -12.40 13.77
N GLU A 207 5.42 -11.74 14.93
CA GLU A 207 4.17 -11.63 15.65
C GLU A 207 3.39 -10.41 15.15
N PRO A 208 2.06 -10.51 15.03
CA PRO A 208 1.23 -9.35 14.75
C PRO A 208 1.48 -8.27 15.81
N SER A 209 1.72 -7.05 15.38
CA SER A 209 1.88 -5.94 16.31
C SER A 209 0.56 -5.70 17.07
N HIS A 210 0.63 -5.78 18.39
CA HIS A 210 -0.51 -5.49 19.28
C HIS A 210 -0.45 -4.07 19.87
N ARG A 211 0.62 -3.31 19.57
CA ARG A 211 0.80 -1.95 20.09
C ARG A 211 1.18 -1.00 18.96
N PRO A 212 0.54 0.17 18.87
CA PRO A 212 1.08 1.26 18.09
C PRO A 212 2.46 1.60 18.65
N SER A 213 3.53 1.48 17.86
CA SER A 213 4.81 2.03 18.26
C SER A 213 4.70 3.56 18.16
N LEU A 214 4.73 4.23 19.29
CA LEU A 214 4.80 5.68 19.35
C LEU A 214 6.15 6.24 18.86
N ASP A 215 7.11 5.37 18.64
CA ASP A 215 8.42 5.72 18.13
C ASP A 215 8.40 5.72 16.60
N VAL A 216 8.55 6.90 16.01
CA VAL A 216 8.81 7.06 14.58
C VAL A 216 10.09 6.30 14.26
N GLN A 217 9.95 5.10 13.74
CA GLN A 217 11.11 4.31 13.30
C GLN A 217 11.82 5.05 12.17
N PRO A 218 13.15 5.14 12.19
CA PRO A 218 13.90 5.56 11.03
C PRO A 218 13.59 4.63 9.85
N ALA A 219 13.71 5.13 8.62
CA ALA A 219 13.51 4.33 7.41
C ALA A 219 14.27 3.00 7.54
N PRO A 220 13.67 1.87 7.12
CA PRO A 220 14.33 0.58 7.20
C PRO A 220 15.66 0.63 6.49
N VAL A 221 16.70 0.22 7.18
CA VAL A 221 18.00 0.02 6.53
C VAL A 221 17.84 -1.08 5.49
N PRO A 222 18.30 -0.89 4.25
CA PRO A 222 18.29 -1.93 3.24
C PRO A 222 18.95 -3.18 3.82
N PHE A 223 18.30 -4.32 3.65
CA PHE A 223 18.83 -5.61 4.11
C PHE A 223 20.21 -5.84 3.47
N LYS A 224 21.27 -5.60 4.23
CA LYS A 224 22.58 -6.16 3.90
C LYS A 224 22.43 -7.67 4.04
N GLY A 225 22.40 -8.35 2.90
CA GLY A 225 22.19 -9.79 2.83
C GLY A 225 23.16 -10.56 3.73
N ASP A 226 22.77 -10.72 4.97
CA ASP A 226 23.38 -11.71 5.84
C ASP A 226 22.68 -13.04 5.57
N SER A 227 23.36 -13.91 4.86
CA SER A 227 22.91 -15.23 4.45
C SER A 227 22.69 -16.18 5.64
N ARG A 228 22.67 -15.67 6.86
CA ARG A 228 22.46 -16.46 8.07
C ARG A 228 21.02 -16.36 8.54
N VAL A 229 20.43 -17.54 8.56
CA VAL A 229 19.22 -17.89 9.30
C VAL A 229 17.92 -17.77 8.50
N ILE A 230 17.71 -18.74 7.61
CA ILE A 230 16.52 -19.54 7.75
C ILE A 230 16.92 -20.76 8.57
N ALA A 231 17.21 -20.58 9.83
CA ALA A 231 17.10 -21.65 10.79
C ALA A 231 15.61 -21.78 11.08
N THR A 232 14.94 -22.69 10.36
CA THR A 232 13.77 -23.35 10.90
C THR A 232 14.14 -23.75 12.32
N ARG A 233 13.51 -23.13 13.32
CA ARG A 233 13.60 -23.52 14.70
C ARG A 233 13.33 -25.03 14.71
N PRO A 234 14.29 -25.89 15.13
CA PRO A 234 13.99 -27.31 15.24
C PRO A 234 12.83 -27.45 16.22
N MET A 235 11.77 -28.11 15.79
CA MET A 235 10.66 -28.47 16.66
C MET A 235 11.23 -29.21 17.84
N ASN A 236 11.09 -28.64 19.04
CA ASN A 236 11.52 -29.29 20.29
C ASN A 236 10.78 -30.61 20.41
N ASP A 237 11.42 -31.64 20.99
CA ASP A 237 10.82 -32.95 21.24
C ASP A 237 9.56 -32.88 22.10
N ALA A 238 9.31 -31.78 22.80
CA ALA A 238 8.08 -31.48 23.51
C ALA A 238 6.88 -31.26 22.57
N ASP A 239 7.08 -30.61 21.42
CA ASP A 239 6.01 -30.36 20.43
C ASP A 239 5.62 -31.65 19.67
N ARG A 240 6.54 -32.61 19.57
CA ARG A 240 6.25 -33.96 19.02
C ARG A 240 5.38 -34.81 19.92
N ARG A 241 5.46 -34.61 21.25
CA ARG A 241 4.69 -35.40 22.19
C ARG A 241 3.24 -34.98 22.34
N SER A 242 2.90 -33.74 22.00
CA SER A 242 1.52 -33.24 22.09
C SER A 242 0.64 -33.63 20.90
N GLN A 243 1.22 -34.12 19.79
CA GLN A 243 0.46 -34.57 18.62
C GLN A 243 0.28 -36.09 18.52
N GLY A 244 0.74 -36.85 19.50
CA GLY A 244 0.84 -38.31 19.46
C GLY A 244 -0.15 -39.10 20.32
N SER A 245 -1.19 -38.49 20.92
CA SER A 245 -2.14 -39.24 21.75
C SER A 245 -3.59 -39.01 21.35
N SER A 246 -3.98 -39.58 20.21
CA SER A 246 -5.37 -39.92 19.96
C SER A 246 -5.56 -41.40 20.26
N PRO A 247 -6.43 -41.81 21.20
CA PRO A 247 -6.65 -43.23 21.51
C PRO A 247 -7.36 -43.87 20.31
N ARG A 248 -6.69 -44.88 19.74
CA ARG A 248 -7.31 -45.79 18.79
C ARG A 248 -8.30 -46.64 19.57
N THR A 249 -9.58 -46.51 19.36
CA THR A 249 -10.60 -47.47 19.72
C THR A 249 -10.37 -48.75 18.92
N PRO A 250 -10.33 -49.94 19.54
CA PRO A 250 -10.22 -51.18 18.80
C PRO A 250 -11.56 -51.50 18.13
N ILE A 251 -11.48 -51.68 16.81
CA ILE A 251 -12.57 -52.31 16.03
C ILE A 251 -12.59 -53.79 16.38
N THR A 252 -13.58 -54.21 17.11
CA THR A 252 -13.89 -55.62 17.28
C THR A 252 -14.60 -56.11 16.01
N ASP A 253 -13.90 -56.94 15.22
CA ASP A 253 -14.48 -57.80 14.23
C ASP A 253 -15.42 -58.81 14.94
N THR A 254 -16.69 -58.72 14.61
CA THR A 254 -17.63 -59.86 14.87
C THR A 254 -18.12 -60.35 13.53
N PHE A 255 -17.42 -61.33 13.00
CA PHE A 255 -17.87 -62.27 12.02
C PHE A 255 -18.76 -63.31 12.70
N LEU A 256 -19.95 -63.59 12.14
CA LEU A 256 -20.77 -64.80 12.16
C LEU A 256 -22.22 -64.38 11.87
N GLY A 257 -22.85 -64.67 10.73
CA GLY A 257 -23.13 -66.00 10.21
C GLY A 257 -24.62 -66.22 10.21
N ARG A 258 -25.15 -66.27 9.07
CA ARG A 258 -26.29 -66.93 8.48
C ARG A 258 -27.04 -66.06 7.48
#